data_732db2e42d7b68af1c0609d800030b61
#
_entry.id   732db2e42d7b68af1c0609d800030b61
#
_cell.length_a   1.000
_cell.length_b   1.000
_cell.length_c   1.000
_cell.angle_alpha   90.00
_cell.angle_beta   90.00
_cell.angle_gamma   90.00
#
_symmetry.space_group_name_H-M   'P 1'
#
loop_
_entity.id
_entity.type
_entity.pdbx_description
1 polymer ?
#
loop_
_entity_poly.entity_id
_entity_poly.type
_entity_poly.pdbx_seq_one_letter_code
_entity_poly.pdbx_strand_id
1 'polypeptide(L)'
;NIFGDMNFGTKENSEDCLYLNIWTPAHTMKEKLPVLIYFNGGGLMAGSGSEPRYAGESMARKGIIAITANYREGIFGFFSHPQLSKETAYKGSGNYGFMDQVAAIQWVKTHIADFGGDPERITIAGESAGSMSVSALMASPLCQGLIAQAIGSSGSVMGFNAVATLKEAETAGVEIAKALGCKTIKQLRAMPAEELMKRANVRNVPKYCIDGYFFTEQPTQTYADGKQLHIPLLIGGNNQEMSPQAILAGQPASVEVLKEAARQKFGDATDQLFRLYGIYTANDVTGQPGTDLASDLFLDYSTWKWGHMHQLTSGQPVYRYRYCHPRPAMAVKGKVAGLAGGILDAKDGEPAVSQDKGAVHSADIEYAMGTLPTNRVYDWQPDDYMISDVFSSYYANFVKTGNPNGLGLVNWPAVNGKTVPPVLQIDVHTFVKTDEAMQQRYLLMDKLFWK
;
A
#
# COMPACT_ATOMS: atom_id res chain seq x y z
N ASN A 1 -19.24 -6.72 0.33
CA ASN A 1 -17.93 -6.67 -0.31
C ASN A 1 -17.13 -5.49 0.28
N ILE A 2 -16.01 -5.76 0.92
CA ILE A 2 -15.18 -4.71 1.56
C ILE A 2 -14.53 -3.77 0.53
N PHE A 3 -14.42 -4.21 -0.72
CA PHE A 3 -13.88 -3.47 -1.86
C PHE A 3 -14.96 -3.18 -2.91
N GLY A 4 -16.23 -3.14 -2.51
CA GLY A 4 -17.35 -2.85 -3.41
C GLY A 4 -17.38 -1.42 -3.95
N ASP A 5 -16.54 -0.57 -3.39
CA ASP A 5 -16.34 0.82 -3.77
C ASP A 5 -15.31 1.02 -4.90
N MET A 6 -14.49 0.02 -5.22
CA MET A 6 -13.47 0.13 -6.27
C MET A 6 -14.07 0.12 -7.66
N ASN A 7 -13.52 0.95 -8.55
CA ASN A 7 -13.88 1.00 -9.96
C ASN A 7 -12.83 0.25 -10.79
N PHE A 8 -13.02 -1.05 -10.98
CA PHE A 8 -12.05 -1.90 -11.69
C PHE A 8 -11.92 -1.63 -13.20
N GLY A 9 -12.70 -0.70 -13.77
CA GLY A 9 -12.68 -0.43 -15.21
C GLY A 9 -13.28 -1.56 -16.07
N THR A 10 -13.67 -2.68 -15.48
CA THR A 10 -14.31 -3.84 -16.13
C THR A 10 -15.44 -4.38 -15.25
N LYS A 11 -16.41 -5.07 -15.88
CA LYS A 11 -17.52 -5.73 -15.16
C LYS A 11 -17.26 -7.22 -14.94
N GLU A 12 -16.26 -7.78 -15.60
CA GLU A 12 -15.97 -9.21 -15.60
C GLU A 12 -14.62 -9.50 -14.94
N ASN A 13 -14.54 -10.62 -14.25
CA ASN A 13 -13.30 -11.18 -13.73
C ASN A 13 -12.84 -12.32 -14.65
N SER A 14 -11.52 -12.50 -14.77
CA SER A 14 -10.93 -13.59 -15.56
C SER A 14 -9.72 -14.16 -14.86
N GLU A 15 -9.48 -15.48 -14.98
CA GLU A 15 -8.21 -16.09 -14.60
C GLU A 15 -7.07 -15.71 -15.57
N ASP A 16 -7.42 -15.38 -16.83
CA ASP A 16 -6.52 -14.72 -17.78
C ASP A 16 -6.50 -13.21 -17.47
N CYS A 17 -5.70 -12.81 -16.47
CA CYS A 17 -5.69 -11.47 -15.91
C CYS A 17 -4.32 -10.79 -15.93
N LEU A 18 -3.25 -11.47 -16.35
CA LEU A 18 -1.89 -10.94 -16.28
C LEU A 18 -1.59 -10.03 -17.47
N TYR A 19 -2.11 -8.81 -17.40
CA TYR A 19 -1.94 -7.74 -18.39
C TYR A 19 -1.24 -6.54 -17.76
N LEU A 20 -0.62 -5.73 -18.60
CA LEU A 20 -0.08 -4.43 -18.25
C LEU A 20 -0.50 -3.37 -19.26
N ASN A 21 -0.61 -2.12 -18.80
CA ASN A 21 -0.85 -0.96 -19.65
C ASN A 21 0.42 -0.10 -19.67
N ILE A 22 0.76 0.48 -20.81
CA ILE A 22 1.93 1.35 -20.98
C ILE A 22 1.51 2.69 -21.58
N TRP A 23 1.88 3.78 -20.90
CA TRP A 23 1.78 5.14 -21.42
C TRP A 23 3.19 5.67 -21.64
N THR A 24 3.56 5.91 -22.88
CA THR A 24 4.88 6.44 -23.22
C THR A 24 4.77 7.79 -23.94
N PRO A 25 5.56 8.79 -23.55
CA PRO A 25 5.70 10.03 -24.28
C PRO A 25 6.82 9.98 -25.33
N ALA A 26 7.53 8.85 -25.45
CA ALA A 26 8.66 8.70 -26.35
C ALA A 26 8.24 8.79 -27.82
N HIS A 27 9.01 9.57 -28.59
CA HIS A 27 8.89 9.64 -30.04
C HIS A 27 9.84 8.67 -30.75
N THR A 28 10.86 8.20 -30.03
CA THR A 28 11.86 7.24 -30.54
C THR A 28 12.27 6.25 -29.45
N MET A 29 12.72 5.06 -29.85
CA MET A 29 13.25 4.04 -28.93
C MET A 29 14.59 4.43 -28.25
N LYS A 30 15.21 5.57 -28.66
CA LYS A 30 16.55 5.97 -28.19
C LYS A 30 16.51 6.95 -26.99
N GLU A 31 15.33 7.35 -26.52
CA GLU A 31 15.19 8.45 -25.54
C GLU A 31 15.61 8.07 -24.12
N LYS A 32 15.58 6.78 -23.75
CA LYS A 32 15.97 6.27 -22.44
C LYS A 32 15.22 6.99 -21.28
N LEU A 33 13.90 7.07 -21.41
CA LEU A 33 13.05 7.70 -20.42
C LEU A 33 12.97 6.87 -19.13
N PRO A 34 12.84 7.51 -17.95
CA PRO A 34 12.60 6.80 -16.70
C PRO A 34 11.24 6.10 -16.72
N VAL A 35 11.15 4.99 -15.99
CA VAL A 35 9.99 4.10 -16.01
C VAL A 35 9.39 4.02 -14.62
N LEU A 36 8.07 4.12 -14.52
CA LEU A 36 7.28 3.92 -13.30
C LEU A 36 6.36 2.71 -13.50
N ILE A 37 6.50 1.68 -12.68
CA ILE A 37 5.55 0.57 -12.60
C ILE A 37 4.71 0.75 -11.34
N TYR A 38 3.39 0.87 -11.50
CA TYR A 38 2.45 1.02 -10.38
C TYR A 38 1.67 -0.28 -10.15
N PHE A 39 1.69 -0.77 -8.93
CA PHE A 39 0.90 -1.92 -8.46
C PHE A 39 -0.30 -1.42 -7.64
N ASN A 40 -1.49 -1.87 -8.00
CA ASN A 40 -2.72 -1.48 -7.33
C ASN A 40 -2.80 -1.99 -5.88
N GLY A 41 -3.55 -1.28 -5.05
CA GLY A 41 -3.99 -1.71 -3.72
C GLY A 41 -5.17 -2.67 -3.78
N GLY A 42 -5.90 -2.78 -2.66
CA GLY A 42 -7.07 -3.68 -2.56
C GLY A 42 -6.82 -4.90 -1.68
N GLY A 43 -5.94 -4.79 -0.70
CA GLY A 43 -5.70 -5.79 0.36
C GLY A 43 -5.11 -7.11 -0.13
N LEU A 44 -4.52 -7.17 -1.33
CA LEU A 44 -4.10 -8.39 -2.05
C LEU A 44 -5.29 -9.31 -2.39
N MET A 45 -6.51 -8.78 -2.41
CA MET A 45 -7.74 -9.55 -2.60
C MET A 45 -8.56 -9.09 -3.80
N ALA A 46 -8.38 -7.86 -4.24
CA ALA A 46 -9.09 -7.27 -5.37
C ALA A 46 -8.35 -6.04 -5.87
N GLY A 47 -8.36 -5.80 -7.18
CA GLY A 47 -7.78 -4.64 -7.81
C GLY A 47 -7.66 -4.80 -9.31
N SER A 48 -7.31 -3.72 -10.00
CA SER A 48 -7.01 -3.75 -11.43
C SER A 48 -6.13 -2.56 -11.80
N GLY A 49 -5.09 -2.81 -12.59
CA GLY A 49 -4.30 -1.75 -13.22
C GLY A 49 -5.10 -0.92 -14.23
N SER A 50 -6.35 -1.30 -14.53
CA SER A 50 -7.25 -0.54 -15.41
C SER A 50 -8.10 0.50 -14.68
N GLU A 51 -7.97 0.64 -13.35
CA GLU A 51 -8.67 1.69 -12.62
C GLU A 51 -8.24 3.07 -13.11
N PRO A 52 -9.18 3.98 -13.42
CA PRO A 52 -8.85 5.31 -13.97
C PRO A 52 -7.90 6.13 -13.09
N ARG A 53 -7.94 5.95 -11.77
CA ARG A 53 -7.07 6.67 -10.83
C ARG A 53 -5.58 6.31 -10.96
N TYR A 54 -5.25 5.17 -11.59
CA TYR A 54 -3.87 4.74 -11.85
C TYR A 54 -3.40 5.09 -13.27
N ALA A 55 -4.23 5.74 -14.09
CA ALA A 55 -3.89 6.05 -15.48
C ALA A 55 -2.57 6.84 -15.59
N GLY A 56 -1.68 6.39 -16.46
CA GLY A 56 -0.32 6.90 -16.56
C GLY A 56 -0.14 8.15 -17.40
N GLU A 57 -1.21 8.71 -17.96
CA GLU A 57 -1.14 9.83 -18.90
C GLU A 57 -0.48 11.09 -18.31
N SER A 58 -0.80 11.42 -17.05
CA SER A 58 -0.20 12.58 -16.38
C SER A 58 1.30 12.40 -16.16
N MET A 59 1.74 11.21 -15.77
CA MET A 59 3.16 10.88 -15.63
C MET A 59 3.87 10.88 -16.99
N ALA A 60 3.21 10.41 -18.05
CA ALA A 60 3.74 10.47 -19.39
C ALA A 60 3.98 11.93 -19.85
N ARG A 61 3.04 12.83 -19.58
CA ARG A 61 3.22 14.27 -19.84
C ARG A 61 4.40 14.89 -19.06
N LYS A 62 4.78 14.29 -17.93
CA LYS A 62 5.96 14.68 -17.16
C LYS A 62 7.26 14.00 -17.65
N GLY A 63 7.25 13.27 -18.78
CA GLY A 63 8.42 12.65 -19.42
C GLY A 63 8.82 11.32 -18.77
N ILE A 64 7.86 10.56 -18.27
CA ILE A 64 8.04 9.23 -17.63
C ILE A 64 7.22 8.21 -18.41
N ILE A 65 7.76 7.03 -18.65
CA ILE A 65 6.96 5.90 -19.10
C ILE A 65 6.24 5.33 -17.89
N ALA A 66 4.92 5.45 -17.86
CA ALA A 66 4.10 4.92 -16.78
C ALA A 66 3.49 3.58 -17.17
N ILE A 67 3.49 2.64 -16.24
CA ILE A 67 3.00 1.28 -16.43
C ILE A 67 2.12 0.91 -15.24
N THR A 68 0.98 0.28 -15.50
CA THR A 68 0.23 -0.46 -14.49
C THR A 68 0.28 -1.95 -14.82
N ALA A 69 0.42 -2.81 -13.82
CA ALA A 69 0.50 -4.24 -14.04
C ALA A 69 -0.45 -4.98 -13.10
N ASN A 70 -1.27 -5.87 -13.65
CA ASN A 70 -2.10 -6.78 -12.89
C ASN A 70 -1.25 -7.90 -12.26
N TYR A 71 -1.74 -8.43 -11.15
CA TYR A 71 -1.20 -9.61 -10.49
C TYR A 71 -2.35 -10.43 -9.92
N ARG A 72 -2.17 -11.73 -9.73
CA ARG A 72 -3.20 -12.58 -9.12
C ARG A 72 -3.40 -12.23 -7.66
N GLU A 73 -4.64 -12.22 -7.24
CA GLU A 73 -5.07 -11.77 -5.92
C GLU A 73 -5.89 -12.85 -5.19
N GLY A 74 -6.09 -12.66 -3.89
CA GLY A 74 -6.87 -13.56 -3.05
C GLY A 74 -6.37 -15.01 -3.13
N ILE A 75 -7.30 -15.95 -3.23
CA ILE A 75 -6.97 -17.37 -3.29
C ILE A 75 -6.17 -17.75 -4.54
N PHE A 76 -6.29 -17.00 -5.64
CA PHE A 76 -5.54 -17.26 -6.88
C PHE A 76 -4.09 -16.82 -6.80
N GLY A 77 -3.81 -15.77 -6.02
CA GLY A 77 -2.47 -15.20 -5.86
C GLY A 77 -1.70 -15.69 -4.64
N PHE A 78 -2.39 -16.12 -3.58
CA PHE A 78 -1.76 -16.30 -2.27
C PHE A 78 -2.13 -17.60 -1.54
N PHE A 79 -2.63 -18.59 -2.26
CA PHE A 79 -3.03 -19.86 -1.67
C PHE A 79 -1.86 -20.82 -1.54
N SER A 80 -1.56 -21.28 -0.32
CA SER A 80 -0.55 -22.30 -0.02
C SER A 80 -1.19 -23.66 0.24
N HIS A 81 -0.55 -24.73 -0.22
CA HIS A 81 -1.00 -26.09 0.05
C HIS A 81 0.16 -27.09 -0.14
N PRO A 82 0.31 -28.17 0.68
CA PRO A 82 1.39 -29.13 0.57
C PRO A 82 1.51 -29.81 -0.80
N GLN A 83 0.38 -30.02 -1.50
CA GLN A 83 0.40 -30.57 -2.86
C GLN A 83 0.93 -29.58 -3.87
N LEU A 84 0.64 -28.27 -3.74
CA LEU A 84 1.21 -27.22 -4.58
C LEU A 84 2.72 -27.09 -4.37
N SER A 85 3.16 -27.08 -3.12
CA SER A 85 4.59 -27.01 -2.81
C SER A 85 5.40 -28.19 -3.38
N LYS A 86 4.79 -29.37 -3.47
CA LYS A 86 5.42 -30.53 -4.10
C LYS A 86 5.60 -30.41 -5.60
N GLU A 87 4.77 -29.61 -6.27
CA GLU A 87 4.83 -29.41 -7.73
C GLU A 87 5.95 -28.45 -8.14
N THR A 88 6.39 -27.55 -7.24
CA THR A 88 7.42 -26.55 -7.54
C THR A 88 8.83 -27.07 -7.27
N ALA A 89 9.82 -26.62 -8.05
CA ALA A 89 11.22 -27.01 -7.85
C ALA A 89 11.77 -26.50 -6.50
N TYR A 90 11.30 -25.33 -6.02
CA TYR A 90 11.71 -24.72 -4.76
C TYR A 90 10.91 -25.21 -3.54
N LYS A 91 9.99 -26.15 -3.74
CA LYS A 91 9.20 -26.80 -2.65
C LYS A 91 8.40 -25.81 -1.79
N GLY A 92 7.92 -24.72 -2.37
CA GLY A 92 7.11 -23.70 -1.73
C GLY A 92 5.84 -23.38 -2.54
N SER A 93 4.88 -22.69 -1.91
CA SER A 93 3.64 -22.20 -2.51
C SER A 93 3.14 -20.98 -1.75
N GLY A 94 2.27 -20.15 -2.38
CA GLY A 94 1.54 -19.11 -1.69
C GLY A 94 1.86 -17.66 -2.09
N ASN A 95 2.97 -17.36 -2.74
CA ASN A 95 3.36 -16.00 -3.09
C ASN A 95 3.22 -15.71 -4.60
N TYR A 96 2.27 -16.37 -5.28
CA TYR A 96 2.13 -16.29 -6.74
C TYR A 96 1.83 -14.88 -7.24
N GLY A 97 1.03 -14.09 -6.49
CA GLY A 97 0.74 -12.70 -6.85
C GLY A 97 1.99 -11.82 -6.82
N PHE A 98 2.87 -12.00 -5.84
CA PHE A 98 4.17 -11.32 -5.82
C PHE A 98 5.10 -11.80 -6.94
N MET A 99 5.08 -13.10 -7.28
CA MET A 99 5.84 -13.63 -8.40
C MET A 99 5.33 -13.12 -9.76
N ASP A 100 4.02 -12.85 -9.89
CA ASP A 100 3.45 -12.19 -11.06
C ASP A 100 4.01 -10.76 -11.20
N GLN A 101 4.15 -10.04 -10.08
CA GLN A 101 4.77 -8.70 -10.07
C GLN A 101 6.26 -8.76 -10.43
N VAL A 102 7.00 -9.76 -9.94
CA VAL A 102 8.41 -10.00 -10.38
C VAL A 102 8.47 -10.25 -11.89
N ALA A 103 7.58 -11.10 -12.42
CA ALA A 103 7.52 -11.38 -13.86
C ALA A 103 7.20 -10.13 -14.69
N ALA A 104 6.28 -9.27 -14.20
CA ALA A 104 5.99 -7.99 -14.85
C ALA A 104 7.23 -7.07 -14.88
N ILE A 105 7.97 -6.96 -13.77
CA ILE A 105 9.21 -6.16 -13.70
C ILE A 105 10.26 -6.73 -14.65
N GLN A 106 10.45 -8.03 -14.69
CA GLN A 106 11.39 -8.71 -15.60
C GLN A 106 11.02 -8.49 -17.07
N TRP A 107 9.71 -8.55 -17.40
CA TRP A 107 9.23 -8.26 -18.73
C TRP A 107 9.54 -6.79 -19.12
N VAL A 108 9.25 -5.85 -18.23
CA VAL A 108 9.56 -4.43 -18.43
C VAL A 108 11.07 -4.23 -18.61
N LYS A 109 11.90 -4.84 -17.74
CA LYS A 109 13.37 -4.77 -17.85
C LYS A 109 13.88 -5.24 -19.23
N THR A 110 13.22 -6.23 -19.81
CA THR A 110 13.62 -6.82 -21.11
C THR A 110 13.14 -5.99 -22.30
N HIS A 111 11.94 -5.42 -22.23
CA HIS A 111 11.26 -4.88 -23.42
C HIS A 111 11.07 -3.36 -23.42
N ILE A 112 11.28 -2.67 -22.29
CA ILE A 112 10.91 -1.25 -22.20
C ILE A 112 11.74 -0.34 -23.12
N ALA A 113 12.90 -0.77 -23.54
CA ALA A 113 13.70 -0.06 -24.55
C ALA A 113 12.97 0.10 -25.89
N ASP A 114 12.13 -0.87 -26.27
CA ASP A 114 11.31 -0.83 -27.48
C ASP A 114 10.22 0.28 -27.41
N PHE A 115 9.91 0.73 -26.19
CA PHE A 115 8.98 1.83 -25.92
C PHE A 115 9.68 3.16 -25.60
N GLY A 116 11.01 3.22 -25.78
CA GLY A 116 11.82 4.43 -25.49
C GLY A 116 12.26 4.57 -24.04
N GLY A 117 12.07 3.54 -23.20
CA GLY A 117 12.43 3.53 -21.79
C GLY A 117 13.86 3.09 -21.51
N ASP A 118 14.33 3.42 -20.31
CA ASP A 118 15.62 2.96 -19.79
C ASP A 118 15.40 1.77 -18.85
N PRO A 119 15.83 0.55 -19.19
CA PRO A 119 15.71 -0.60 -18.33
C PRO A 119 16.49 -0.49 -17.01
N GLU A 120 17.47 0.42 -16.92
CA GLU A 120 18.22 0.68 -15.68
C GLU A 120 17.55 1.70 -14.75
N ARG A 121 16.43 2.31 -15.16
CA ARG A 121 15.75 3.38 -14.43
C ARG A 121 14.29 3.03 -14.13
N ILE A 122 14.06 1.82 -13.62
CA ILE A 122 12.74 1.32 -13.24
C ILE A 122 12.45 1.68 -11.78
N THR A 123 11.41 2.46 -11.55
CA THR A 123 10.83 2.74 -10.24
C THR A 123 9.56 1.89 -10.07
N ILE A 124 9.42 1.22 -8.95
CA ILE A 124 8.16 0.57 -8.57
C ILE A 124 7.40 1.44 -7.58
N ALA A 125 6.08 1.49 -7.70
CA ALA A 125 5.21 2.24 -6.80
C ALA A 125 3.92 1.49 -6.49
N GLY A 126 3.29 1.84 -5.37
CA GLY A 126 1.98 1.32 -5.01
C GLY A 126 1.43 1.96 -3.75
N GLU A 127 0.13 1.83 -3.57
CA GLU A 127 -0.58 2.28 -2.37
C GLU A 127 -1.26 1.09 -1.68
N SER A 128 -1.38 1.14 -0.34
CA SER A 128 -2.03 0.08 0.45
C SER A 128 -1.36 -1.28 0.22
N ALA A 129 -2.11 -2.28 -0.25
CA ALA A 129 -1.54 -3.58 -0.65
C ALA A 129 -0.51 -3.47 -1.77
N GLY A 130 -0.58 -2.45 -2.64
CA GLY A 130 0.45 -2.13 -3.62
C GLY A 130 1.75 -1.68 -2.95
N SER A 131 1.68 -0.86 -1.90
CA SER A 131 2.83 -0.49 -1.08
C SER A 131 3.41 -1.69 -0.31
N MET A 132 2.52 -2.56 0.22
CA MET A 132 2.95 -3.84 0.80
C MET A 132 3.72 -4.67 -0.23
N SER A 133 3.24 -4.72 -1.48
CA SER A 133 3.93 -5.39 -2.59
C SER A 133 5.31 -4.77 -2.85
N VAL A 134 5.41 -3.44 -2.89
CA VAL A 134 6.71 -2.75 -3.08
C VAL A 134 7.71 -3.14 -2.00
N SER A 135 7.30 -3.11 -0.72
CA SER A 135 8.17 -3.50 0.40
C SER A 135 8.56 -5.00 0.36
N ALA A 136 7.63 -5.86 -0.11
CA ALA A 136 7.87 -7.29 -0.32
C ALA A 136 8.90 -7.54 -1.44
N LEU A 137 8.73 -6.87 -2.59
CA LEU A 137 9.63 -6.96 -3.73
C LEU A 137 11.05 -6.49 -3.37
N MET A 138 11.17 -5.43 -2.56
CA MET A 138 12.46 -4.98 -2.07
C MET A 138 13.14 -5.98 -1.13
N ALA A 139 12.38 -6.81 -0.42
CA ALA A 139 12.90 -7.87 0.46
C ALA A 139 13.24 -9.17 -0.29
N SER A 140 12.76 -9.32 -1.53
CA SER A 140 12.91 -10.56 -2.27
C SER A 140 14.23 -10.62 -3.05
N PRO A 141 14.99 -11.72 -2.95
CA PRO A 141 16.20 -11.91 -3.77
C PRO A 141 15.89 -11.98 -5.27
N LEU A 142 14.65 -12.27 -5.66
CA LEU A 142 14.22 -12.34 -7.07
C LEU A 142 14.25 -10.98 -7.77
N CYS A 143 14.29 -9.87 -7.01
CA CYS A 143 14.28 -8.51 -7.54
C CYS A 143 15.68 -7.85 -7.62
N GLN A 144 16.74 -8.57 -7.27
CA GLN A 144 18.10 -8.03 -7.32
C GLN A 144 18.47 -7.55 -8.73
N GLY A 145 18.90 -6.26 -8.83
CA GLY A 145 19.30 -5.64 -10.10
C GLY A 145 18.15 -5.26 -11.04
N LEU A 146 16.90 -5.42 -10.63
CA LEU A 146 15.73 -5.11 -11.47
C LEU A 146 15.17 -3.71 -11.24
N ILE A 147 15.36 -3.13 -10.05
CA ILE A 147 14.65 -1.94 -9.55
C ILE A 147 15.69 -0.89 -9.16
N ALA A 148 15.48 0.36 -9.60
CA ALA A 148 16.34 1.49 -9.32
C ALA A 148 15.85 2.35 -8.15
N GLN A 149 14.52 2.50 -7.97
CA GLN A 149 13.90 3.26 -6.87
C GLN A 149 12.56 2.65 -6.48
N ALA A 150 12.07 3.01 -5.29
CA ALA A 150 10.79 2.53 -4.80
C ALA A 150 9.97 3.66 -4.15
N ILE A 151 8.64 3.62 -4.36
CA ILE A 151 7.66 4.51 -3.73
C ILE A 151 6.58 3.67 -3.06
N GLY A 152 6.31 3.90 -1.78
CA GLY A 152 5.25 3.23 -1.04
C GLY A 152 4.34 4.18 -0.30
N SER A 153 3.04 4.08 -0.54
CA SER A 153 2.01 4.86 0.13
C SER A 153 1.15 3.94 1.01
N SER A 154 1.08 4.24 2.31
CA SER A 154 0.13 3.60 3.23
C SER A 154 0.22 2.07 3.31
N GLY A 155 1.36 1.55 3.79
CA GLY A 155 1.49 0.12 4.07
C GLY A 155 2.84 -0.50 3.76
N SER A 156 3.16 -1.57 4.49
CA SER A 156 4.30 -2.45 4.19
C SER A 156 4.06 -3.85 4.74
N VAL A 157 4.92 -4.81 4.37
CA VAL A 157 4.91 -6.16 4.95
C VAL A 157 5.49 -6.23 6.37
N MET A 158 5.84 -5.09 6.97
CA MET A 158 6.43 -4.99 8.32
C MET A 158 5.38 -4.57 9.37
N GLY A 159 4.20 -5.19 9.34
CA GLY A 159 3.14 -4.95 10.32
C GLY A 159 3.45 -5.52 11.71
N PHE A 160 2.44 -5.55 12.57
CA PHE A 160 2.56 -6.03 13.95
C PHE A 160 2.75 -7.55 14.09
N ASN A 161 2.43 -8.31 13.07
CA ASN A 161 2.51 -9.76 13.08
C ASN A 161 3.64 -10.24 12.17
N ALA A 162 4.35 -11.28 12.61
CA ALA A 162 5.29 -11.98 11.76
C ALA A 162 4.57 -12.58 10.54
N VAL A 163 5.30 -12.66 9.43
CA VAL A 163 4.82 -13.35 8.23
C VAL A 163 4.71 -14.84 8.54
N ALA A 164 3.61 -15.45 8.12
CA ALA A 164 3.37 -16.88 8.33
C ALA A 164 4.49 -17.74 7.73
N THR A 165 4.84 -18.81 8.41
CA THR A 165 5.72 -19.84 7.83
C THR A 165 4.96 -20.60 6.73
N LEU A 166 5.69 -21.24 5.80
CA LEU A 166 5.07 -22.09 4.78
C LEU A 166 4.17 -23.17 5.40
N LYS A 167 4.61 -23.77 6.51
CA LYS A 167 3.83 -24.80 7.22
C LYS A 167 2.50 -24.29 7.75
N GLU A 168 2.47 -23.09 8.33
CA GLU A 168 1.24 -22.46 8.82
C GLU A 168 0.31 -22.12 7.66
N ALA A 169 0.85 -21.55 6.56
CA ALA A 169 0.10 -21.22 5.37
C ALA A 169 -0.47 -22.47 4.67
N GLU A 170 0.32 -23.54 4.57
CA GLU A 170 -0.14 -24.84 4.05
C GLU A 170 -1.22 -25.47 4.91
N THR A 171 -1.09 -25.37 6.23
CA THR A 171 -2.11 -25.89 7.18
C THR A 171 -3.43 -25.15 6.97
N ALA A 172 -3.40 -23.82 6.88
CA ALA A 172 -4.58 -23.01 6.57
C ALA A 172 -5.19 -23.38 5.20
N GLY A 173 -4.35 -23.60 4.20
CA GLY A 173 -4.80 -24.02 2.87
C GLY A 173 -5.47 -25.38 2.84
N VAL A 174 -5.00 -26.34 3.62
CA VAL A 174 -5.65 -27.65 3.79
C VAL A 174 -7.05 -27.49 4.42
N GLU A 175 -7.19 -26.66 5.45
CA GLU A 175 -8.48 -26.41 6.07
C GLU A 175 -9.45 -25.67 5.13
N ILE A 176 -8.97 -24.72 4.32
CA ILE A 176 -9.77 -24.07 3.28
C ILE A 176 -10.23 -25.07 2.23
N ALA A 177 -9.35 -25.92 1.71
CA ALA A 177 -9.71 -26.97 0.73
C ALA A 177 -10.76 -27.91 1.30
N LYS A 178 -10.61 -28.34 2.56
CA LYS A 178 -11.57 -29.18 3.29
C LYS A 178 -12.93 -28.49 3.45
N ALA A 179 -12.96 -27.21 3.83
CA ALA A 179 -14.20 -26.44 3.94
C ALA A 179 -14.93 -26.30 2.59
N LEU A 180 -14.19 -26.30 1.49
CA LEU A 180 -14.72 -26.32 0.12
C LEU A 180 -15.14 -27.71 -0.35
N GLY A 181 -14.96 -28.77 0.46
CA GLY A 181 -15.27 -30.15 0.11
C GLY A 181 -14.23 -30.81 -0.81
N CYS A 182 -13.06 -30.20 -0.98
CA CYS A 182 -11.98 -30.68 -1.84
C CYS A 182 -10.93 -31.47 -1.02
N LYS A 183 -10.61 -32.69 -1.46
CA LYS A 183 -9.58 -33.54 -0.85
C LYS A 183 -8.21 -33.41 -1.55
N THR A 184 -8.20 -32.85 -2.74
CA THR A 184 -6.99 -32.71 -3.57
C THR A 184 -6.98 -31.37 -4.29
N ILE A 185 -5.78 -30.89 -4.64
CA ILE A 185 -5.60 -29.69 -5.50
C ILE A 185 -6.23 -29.90 -6.89
N LYS A 186 -6.25 -31.13 -7.41
CA LYS A 186 -6.94 -31.44 -8.67
C LYS A 186 -8.43 -31.10 -8.60
N GLN A 187 -9.10 -31.44 -7.50
CA GLN A 187 -10.52 -31.09 -7.28
C GLN A 187 -10.71 -29.58 -7.15
N LEU A 188 -9.82 -28.90 -6.43
CA LEU A 188 -9.87 -27.46 -6.26
C LEU A 188 -9.66 -26.71 -7.61
N ARG A 189 -8.70 -27.18 -8.44
CA ARG A 189 -8.46 -26.64 -9.79
C ARG A 189 -9.62 -26.90 -10.76
N ALA A 190 -10.41 -27.95 -10.54
CA ALA A 190 -11.58 -28.25 -11.36
C ALA A 190 -12.82 -27.42 -10.99
N MET A 191 -12.78 -26.68 -9.87
CA MET A 191 -13.87 -25.82 -9.46
C MET A 191 -13.84 -24.54 -10.30
N PRO A 192 -14.98 -24.11 -10.90
CA PRO A 192 -15.05 -22.84 -11.61
C PRO A 192 -14.62 -21.67 -10.71
N ALA A 193 -13.88 -20.72 -11.27
CA ALA A 193 -13.33 -19.57 -10.51
C ALA A 193 -14.43 -18.80 -9.75
N GLU A 194 -15.58 -18.58 -10.40
CA GLU A 194 -16.72 -17.89 -9.78
C GLU A 194 -17.27 -18.65 -8.56
N GLU A 195 -17.36 -19.98 -8.65
CA GLU A 195 -17.80 -20.82 -7.53
C GLU A 195 -16.77 -20.79 -6.41
N LEU A 196 -15.48 -20.89 -6.74
CA LEU A 196 -14.39 -20.79 -5.77
C LEU A 196 -14.43 -19.45 -5.03
N MET A 197 -14.58 -18.33 -5.73
CA MET A 197 -14.69 -16.99 -5.15
C MET A 197 -15.91 -16.83 -4.24
N LYS A 198 -17.05 -17.40 -4.61
CA LYS A 198 -18.26 -17.35 -3.78
C LYS A 198 -18.15 -18.19 -2.51
N ARG A 199 -17.48 -19.33 -2.58
CA ARG A 199 -17.41 -20.32 -1.48
C ARG A 199 -16.20 -20.12 -0.59
N ALA A 200 -15.08 -19.69 -1.15
CA ALA A 200 -13.88 -19.42 -0.37
C ALA A 200 -14.09 -18.18 0.51
N ASN A 201 -13.89 -18.34 1.82
CA ASN A 201 -13.77 -17.18 2.69
C ASN A 201 -12.37 -16.58 2.50
N VAL A 202 -12.25 -15.68 1.54
CA VAL A 202 -10.98 -15.03 1.17
C VAL A 202 -10.29 -14.30 2.33
N ARG A 203 -11.03 -13.94 3.39
CA ARG A 203 -10.46 -13.34 4.60
C ARG A 203 -9.60 -14.30 5.39
N ASN A 204 -9.81 -15.61 5.24
CA ASN A 204 -9.05 -16.65 5.91
C ASN A 204 -7.88 -17.19 5.08
N VAL A 205 -7.71 -16.71 3.85
CA VAL A 205 -6.51 -17.03 3.04
C VAL A 205 -5.34 -16.24 3.60
N PRO A 206 -4.22 -16.89 4.00
CA PRO A 206 -3.00 -16.18 4.36
C PRO A 206 -2.56 -15.30 3.19
N LYS A 207 -2.26 -14.04 3.48
CA LYS A 207 -1.95 -13.06 2.41
C LYS A 207 -0.60 -13.32 1.74
N TYR A 208 0.36 -13.92 2.47
CA TYR A 208 1.70 -14.30 2.00
C TYR A 208 2.40 -15.13 3.08
N CYS A 209 3.47 -15.84 2.71
CA CYS A 209 4.22 -16.67 3.64
C CYS A 209 5.72 -16.73 3.31
N ILE A 210 6.52 -17.21 4.26
CA ILE A 210 7.94 -17.52 4.03
C ILE A 210 8.00 -18.85 3.30
N ASP A 211 8.10 -18.80 1.97
CA ASP A 211 8.08 -19.97 1.09
C ASP A 211 9.50 -20.51 0.75
N GLY A 212 10.54 -19.83 1.22
CA GLY A 212 11.93 -20.17 0.94
C GLY A 212 12.43 -19.77 -0.46
N TYR A 213 11.59 -19.12 -1.27
CA TYR A 213 11.90 -18.69 -2.63
C TYR A 213 11.68 -17.20 -2.86
N PHE A 214 10.43 -16.72 -2.72
CA PHE A 214 10.14 -15.29 -2.77
C PHE A 214 10.57 -14.61 -1.46
N PHE A 215 10.15 -15.13 -0.31
CA PHE A 215 10.67 -14.78 1.01
C PHE A 215 11.53 -15.92 1.55
N THR A 216 12.83 -15.70 1.69
CA THR A 216 13.77 -16.69 2.25
C THR A 216 13.78 -16.69 3.78
N GLU A 217 13.34 -15.59 4.39
CA GLU A 217 13.22 -15.35 5.83
C GLU A 217 12.16 -14.30 6.12
N GLN A 218 11.95 -13.96 7.40
CA GLN A 218 11.07 -12.83 7.78
C GLN A 218 11.54 -11.55 7.11
N PRO A 219 10.66 -10.78 6.43
CA PRO A 219 11.04 -9.50 5.82
C PRO A 219 11.72 -8.55 6.80
N THR A 220 11.26 -8.49 8.06
CA THR A 220 11.90 -7.70 9.11
C THR A 220 13.35 -8.13 9.36
N GLN A 221 13.65 -9.43 9.30
CA GLN A 221 15.02 -9.93 9.42
C GLN A 221 15.86 -9.57 8.19
N THR A 222 15.29 -9.72 6.98
CA THR A 222 15.95 -9.31 5.73
C THR A 222 16.40 -7.84 5.79
N TYR A 223 15.52 -6.94 6.27
CA TYR A 223 15.88 -5.52 6.43
C TYR A 223 16.83 -5.26 7.62
N ALA A 224 16.71 -6.00 8.71
CA ALA A 224 17.63 -5.88 9.85
C ALA A 224 19.05 -6.27 9.47
N ASP A 225 19.19 -7.29 8.63
CA ASP A 225 20.47 -7.79 8.13
C ASP A 225 21.02 -6.99 6.93
N GLY A 226 20.27 -5.99 6.43
CA GLY A 226 20.65 -5.20 5.26
C GLY A 226 20.68 -6.00 3.95
N LYS A 227 19.86 -7.05 3.83
CA LYS A 227 19.79 -7.90 2.63
C LYS A 227 18.76 -7.44 1.59
N GLN A 228 17.91 -6.46 1.94
CA GLN A 228 16.96 -5.85 1.01
C GLN A 228 17.66 -5.08 -0.10
N LEU A 229 16.93 -4.70 -1.15
CA LEU A 229 17.47 -3.82 -2.19
C LEU A 229 17.92 -2.48 -1.59
N HIS A 230 19.17 -2.08 -1.86
CA HIS A 230 19.73 -0.80 -1.43
C HIS A 230 19.46 0.27 -2.51
N ILE A 231 18.26 0.83 -2.52
CA ILE A 231 17.79 1.81 -3.50
C ILE A 231 17.10 2.99 -2.78
N PRO A 232 17.05 4.20 -3.39
CA PRO A 232 16.28 5.31 -2.85
C PRO A 232 14.82 4.94 -2.59
N LEU A 233 14.27 5.43 -1.48
CA LEU A 233 12.92 5.10 -1.03
C LEU A 233 12.13 6.36 -0.69
N LEU A 234 10.92 6.49 -1.26
CA LEU A 234 9.94 7.50 -0.91
C LEU A 234 8.73 6.79 -0.28
N ILE A 235 8.37 7.16 0.94
CA ILE A 235 7.24 6.57 1.67
C ILE A 235 6.34 7.65 2.27
N GLY A 236 5.10 7.30 2.49
CA GLY A 236 4.17 8.14 3.22
C GLY A 236 2.82 7.50 3.44
N GLY A 237 1.86 8.32 3.82
CA GLY A 237 0.48 7.92 4.06
C GLY A 237 -0.40 9.13 4.31
N ASN A 238 -1.67 8.88 4.55
CA ASN A 238 -2.68 9.88 4.78
C ASN A 238 -2.82 10.20 6.29
N ASN A 239 -3.32 11.36 6.65
CA ASN A 239 -3.43 11.74 8.06
C ASN A 239 -4.66 11.16 8.77
N GLN A 240 -5.54 10.46 8.06
CA GLN A 240 -6.72 9.76 8.59
C GLN A 240 -6.90 8.39 7.91
N GLU A 241 -5.89 7.52 7.97
CA GLU A 241 -5.91 6.20 7.33
C GLU A 241 -7.06 5.31 7.82
N MET A 242 -7.47 5.48 9.10
CA MET A 242 -8.52 4.67 9.70
C MET A 242 -9.28 5.46 10.76
N SER A 243 -10.60 5.27 10.78
CA SER A 243 -11.46 5.85 11.82
C SER A 243 -11.33 5.07 13.15
N PRO A 244 -11.41 5.75 14.31
CA PRO A 244 -11.48 5.10 15.62
C PRO A 244 -12.59 4.06 15.76
N GLN A 245 -13.68 4.19 15.00
CA GLN A 245 -14.79 3.25 14.96
C GLN A 245 -14.36 1.83 14.59
N ALA A 246 -13.29 1.68 13.82
CA ALA A 246 -12.71 0.38 13.48
C ALA A 246 -12.18 -0.37 14.73
N ILE A 247 -11.69 0.36 15.73
CA ILE A 247 -11.22 -0.22 17.00
C ILE A 247 -12.39 -0.42 17.96
N LEU A 248 -13.31 0.53 18.00
CA LEU A 248 -14.48 0.51 18.90
C LEU A 248 -15.48 -0.60 18.54
N ALA A 249 -15.48 -1.08 17.30
CA ALA A 249 -16.32 -2.18 16.82
C ALA A 249 -17.83 -2.02 17.16
N GLY A 250 -18.33 -0.79 17.06
CA GLY A 250 -19.73 -0.44 17.38
C GLY A 250 -20.02 -0.17 18.86
N GLN A 251 -19.00 -0.23 19.72
CA GLN A 251 -19.14 0.15 21.13
C GLN A 251 -19.15 1.70 21.29
N PRO A 252 -19.67 2.23 22.41
CA PRO A 252 -19.63 3.65 22.69
C PRO A 252 -18.20 4.22 22.69
N ALA A 253 -18.06 5.44 22.19
CA ALA A 253 -16.78 6.15 22.17
C ALA A 253 -16.43 6.65 23.58
N SER A 254 -15.76 5.80 24.37
CA SER A 254 -15.20 6.16 25.66
C SER A 254 -13.72 5.77 25.75
N VAL A 255 -12.99 6.42 26.65
CA VAL A 255 -11.58 6.12 26.89
C VAL A 255 -11.41 4.68 27.40
N GLU A 256 -12.31 4.22 28.25
CA GLU A 256 -12.29 2.88 28.85
C GLU A 256 -12.46 1.80 27.79
N VAL A 257 -13.44 1.96 26.87
CA VAL A 257 -13.70 1.02 25.78
C VAL A 257 -12.50 0.96 24.82
N LEU A 258 -12.00 2.12 24.40
CA LEU A 258 -10.83 2.17 23.50
C LEU A 258 -9.59 1.59 24.18
N LYS A 259 -9.41 1.85 25.47
CA LYS A 259 -8.28 1.36 26.28
C LYS A 259 -8.33 -0.16 26.44
N GLU A 260 -9.51 -0.73 26.67
CA GLU A 260 -9.67 -2.18 26.79
C GLU A 260 -9.38 -2.87 25.45
N ALA A 261 -9.87 -2.32 24.33
CA ALA A 261 -9.55 -2.84 23.01
C ALA A 261 -8.04 -2.76 22.70
N ALA A 262 -7.39 -1.65 23.06
CA ALA A 262 -5.94 -1.46 22.89
C ALA A 262 -5.13 -2.39 23.81
N ARG A 263 -5.60 -2.68 25.03
CA ARG A 263 -4.91 -3.54 26.00
C ARG A 263 -4.72 -4.96 25.49
N GLN A 264 -5.64 -5.48 24.68
CA GLN A 264 -5.51 -6.79 24.04
C GLN A 264 -4.25 -6.88 23.16
N LYS A 265 -3.79 -5.74 22.61
CA LYS A 265 -2.64 -5.65 21.71
C LYS A 265 -1.36 -5.18 22.44
N PHE A 266 -1.48 -4.23 23.31
CA PHE A 266 -0.35 -3.52 23.93
C PHE A 266 -0.08 -3.91 25.38
N GLY A 267 -0.97 -4.71 26.02
CA GLY A 267 -0.83 -5.16 27.41
C GLY A 267 -0.62 -3.97 28.36
N ASP A 268 0.37 -4.09 29.26
CA ASP A 268 0.69 -3.08 30.27
C ASP A 268 1.20 -1.75 29.70
N ALA A 269 1.67 -1.72 28.44
CA ALA A 269 2.13 -0.50 27.78
C ALA A 269 1.00 0.42 27.33
N THR A 270 -0.27 -0.04 27.39
CA THR A 270 -1.44 0.72 26.94
C THR A 270 -1.52 2.11 27.57
N ASP A 271 -1.29 2.23 28.89
CA ASP A 271 -1.36 3.52 29.58
C ASP A 271 -0.27 4.49 29.12
N GLN A 272 0.92 3.99 28.81
CA GLN A 272 2.00 4.80 28.27
C GLN A 272 1.67 5.26 26.84
N LEU A 273 1.13 4.39 26.00
CA LEU A 273 0.70 4.75 24.65
C LEU A 273 -0.40 5.80 24.67
N PHE A 274 -1.43 5.64 25.50
CA PHE A 274 -2.52 6.62 25.60
C PHE A 274 -2.01 8.02 26.00
N ARG A 275 -1.03 8.11 26.89
CA ARG A 275 -0.37 9.40 27.20
C ARG A 275 0.36 9.98 25.99
N LEU A 276 1.06 9.16 25.21
CA LEU A 276 1.78 9.61 24.00
C LEU A 276 0.82 10.04 22.89
N TYR A 277 -0.37 9.46 22.81
CA TYR A 277 -1.43 9.91 21.89
C TYR A 277 -2.17 11.14 22.41
N GLY A 278 -2.15 11.42 23.71
CA GLY A 278 -2.97 12.47 24.32
C GLY A 278 -4.45 12.09 24.45
N ILE A 279 -4.75 10.79 24.68
CA ILE A 279 -6.13 10.29 24.81
C ILE A 279 -6.51 10.29 26.30
N TYR A 280 -7.34 11.25 26.70
CA TYR A 280 -7.79 11.43 28.08
C TYR A 280 -9.32 11.56 28.22
N THR A 281 -10.02 11.93 27.14
CA THR A 281 -11.45 12.20 27.14
C THR A 281 -12.16 11.50 26.00
N ALA A 282 -13.50 11.40 26.04
CA ALA A 282 -14.30 10.86 24.92
C ALA A 282 -14.11 11.67 23.62
N ASN A 283 -13.86 12.97 23.72
CA ASN A 283 -13.58 13.81 22.54
C ASN A 283 -12.22 13.44 21.92
N ASP A 284 -11.22 13.06 22.71
CA ASP A 284 -9.94 12.59 22.17
C ASP A 284 -10.10 11.25 21.43
N VAL A 285 -10.99 10.37 21.94
CA VAL A 285 -11.29 9.08 21.28
C VAL A 285 -11.85 9.27 19.88
N THR A 286 -12.73 10.24 19.66
CA THR A 286 -13.34 10.53 18.36
C THR A 286 -12.61 11.61 17.56
N GLY A 287 -11.63 12.24 18.17
CA GLY A 287 -10.79 13.29 17.58
C GLY A 287 -9.52 12.75 16.93
N GLN A 288 -8.58 13.66 16.66
CA GLN A 288 -7.30 13.35 16.03
C GLN A 288 -6.48 12.32 16.83
N PRO A 289 -6.40 12.35 18.19
CA PRO A 289 -5.67 11.33 18.94
C PRO A 289 -6.15 9.91 18.72
N GLY A 290 -7.47 9.68 18.71
CA GLY A 290 -8.05 8.37 18.43
C GLY A 290 -7.89 7.95 16.97
N THR A 291 -7.98 8.91 16.04
CA THR A 291 -7.71 8.70 14.62
C THR A 291 -6.24 8.33 14.37
N ASP A 292 -5.29 9.00 15.04
CA ASP A 292 -3.86 8.65 14.96
C ASP A 292 -3.62 7.22 15.48
N LEU A 293 -4.23 6.84 16.61
CA LEU A 293 -4.11 5.45 17.10
C LEU A 293 -4.68 4.44 16.11
N ALA A 294 -5.84 4.71 15.52
CA ALA A 294 -6.46 3.82 14.55
C ALA A 294 -5.63 3.71 13.26
N SER A 295 -5.09 4.82 12.77
CA SER A 295 -4.24 4.88 11.58
C SER A 295 -2.90 4.17 11.80
N ASP A 296 -2.27 4.38 12.97
CA ASP A 296 -1.03 3.71 13.34
C ASP A 296 -1.23 2.18 13.44
N LEU A 297 -2.38 1.73 13.99
CA LEU A 297 -2.74 0.32 14.07
C LEU A 297 -3.09 -0.30 12.70
N PHE A 298 -3.52 0.50 11.76
CA PHE A 298 -3.86 0.04 10.43
C PHE A 298 -2.62 -0.07 9.54
N LEU A 299 -1.97 1.04 9.18
CA LEU A 299 -0.88 1.04 8.19
C LEU A 299 0.30 1.96 8.52
N ASP A 300 0.10 3.06 9.29
CA ASP A 300 1.12 4.09 9.46
C ASP A 300 2.38 3.55 10.17
N TYR A 301 2.20 2.75 11.23
CA TYR A 301 3.32 2.13 11.90
C TYR A 301 4.12 1.21 10.96
N SER A 302 3.45 0.39 10.16
CA SER A 302 4.13 -0.53 9.23
C SER A 302 4.92 0.23 8.16
N THR A 303 4.38 1.33 7.66
CA THR A 303 5.03 2.21 6.70
C THR A 303 6.27 2.87 7.32
N TRP A 304 6.13 3.41 8.53
CA TRP A 304 7.25 3.97 9.27
C TRP A 304 8.35 2.91 9.54
N LYS A 305 7.96 1.72 9.99
CA LYS A 305 8.91 0.63 10.29
C LYS A 305 9.75 0.28 9.09
N TRP A 306 9.13 0.16 7.92
CA TRP A 306 9.82 -0.09 6.66
C TRP A 306 10.88 0.98 6.36
N GLY A 307 10.51 2.26 6.33
CA GLY A 307 11.45 3.34 6.08
C GLY A 307 12.54 3.46 7.14
N HIS A 308 12.19 3.22 8.41
CA HIS A 308 13.13 3.25 9.53
C HIS A 308 14.21 2.15 9.39
N MET A 309 13.82 0.91 9.12
CA MET A 309 14.77 -0.19 8.93
C MET A 309 15.62 0.00 7.67
N HIS A 310 14.98 0.43 6.57
CA HIS A 310 15.69 0.68 5.32
C HIS A 310 16.76 1.77 5.48
N GLN A 311 16.43 2.88 6.16
CA GLN A 311 17.38 3.94 6.47
C GLN A 311 18.59 3.47 7.28
N LEU A 312 18.36 2.59 8.26
CA LEU A 312 19.43 2.12 9.16
C LEU A 312 20.43 1.21 8.46
N THR A 313 20.02 0.47 7.43
CA THR A 313 20.81 -0.63 6.88
C THR A 313 21.19 -0.47 5.40
N SER A 314 20.49 0.38 4.62
CA SER A 314 20.75 0.50 3.19
C SER A 314 21.76 1.56 2.80
N GLY A 315 21.96 2.59 3.62
CA GLY A 315 22.75 3.77 3.27
C GLY A 315 22.11 4.66 2.19
N GLN A 316 20.89 4.37 1.76
CA GLN A 316 20.19 5.10 0.71
C GLN A 316 19.28 6.20 1.27
N PRO A 317 18.98 7.25 0.50
CA PRO A 317 18.06 8.29 0.95
C PRO A 317 16.65 7.74 1.11
N VAL A 318 16.01 8.09 2.22
CA VAL A 318 14.59 7.84 2.50
C VAL A 318 13.89 9.19 2.63
N TYR A 319 12.79 9.37 1.90
CA TYR A 319 11.95 10.55 1.98
C TYR A 319 10.60 10.15 2.56
N ARG A 320 10.08 10.95 3.51
CA ARG A 320 8.81 10.65 4.17
C ARG A 320 7.84 11.80 4.05
N TYR A 321 6.58 11.51 3.63
CA TYR A 321 5.49 12.48 3.61
C TYR A 321 4.31 12.05 4.48
N ARG A 322 3.44 13.02 4.78
CA ARG A 322 2.08 12.84 5.26
C ARG A 322 1.16 13.69 4.40
N TYR A 323 0.21 13.07 3.73
CA TYR A 323 -0.79 13.74 2.95
C TYR A 323 -1.95 14.13 3.86
N CYS A 324 -2.33 15.42 3.88
CA CYS A 324 -3.23 15.99 4.89
C CYS A 324 -4.51 16.60 4.31
N HIS A 325 -4.56 16.81 2.99
CA HIS A 325 -5.69 17.49 2.36
C HIS A 325 -6.90 16.57 2.24
N PRO A 326 -8.09 16.94 2.80
CA PRO A 326 -9.30 16.16 2.63
C PRO A 326 -9.77 16.22 1.17
N ARG A 327 -10.42 15.15 0.71
CA ARG A 327 -11.13 15.20 -0.57
C ARG A 327 -12.25 16.26 -0.52
N PRO A 328 -12.53 16.97 -1.63
CA PRO A 328 -13.63 17.92 -1.70
C PRO A 328 -15.00 17.21 -1.61
N ALA A 329 -16.06 17.99 -1.50
CA ALA A 329 -17.42 17.48 -1.50
C ALA A 329 -17.70 16.64 -2.75
N MET A 330 -18.59 15.66 -2.63
CA MET A 330 -19.02 14.89 -3.79
C MET A 330 -19.97 15.70 -4.67
N ALA A 331 -19.69 15.72 -5.97
CA ALA A 331 -20.59 16.29 -6.98
C ALA A 331 -21.86 15.45 -7.17
N VAL A 332 -21.82 14.16 -6.84
CA VAL A 332 -22.92 13.20 -7.02
C VAL A 332 -23.63 12.99 -5.69
N LYS A 333 -24.94 13.33 -5.65
CA LYS A 333 -25.78 13.12 -4.46
C LYS A 333 -26.01 11.63 -4.19
N GLY A 334 -26.16 11.27 -2.91
CA GLY A 334 -26.46 9.90 -2.49
C GLY A 334 -25.28 8.93 -2.57
N LYS A 335 -24.08 9.45 -2.61
CA LYS A 335 -22.85 8.67 -2.58
C LYS A 335 -22.00 9.01 -1.35
N VAL A 336 -21.23 8.05 -0.86
CA VAL A 336 -20.25 8.19 0.23
C VAL A 336 -18.93 7.56 -0.17
N ALA A 337 -17.83 8.04 0.42
CA ALA A 337 -16.51 7.45 0.19
C ALA A 337 -16.43 6.05 0.80
N GLY A 338 -15.80 5.13 0.08
CA GLY A 338 -15.45 3.80 0.57
C GLY A 338 -14.02 3.73 1.09
N LEU A 339 -13.71 2.68 1.84
CA LEU A 339 -12.38 2.48 2.44
C LEU A 339 -11.27 2.34 1.38
N ALA A 340 -11.57 1.75 0.23
CA ALA A 340 -10.60 1.55 -0.85
C ALA A 340 -10.46 2.76 -1.78
N GLY A 341 -10.99 3.92 -1.39
CA GLY A 341 -10.90 5.17 -2.14
C GLY A 341 -11.88 5.31 -3.30
N GLY A 342 -12.81 4.37 -3.48
CA GLY A 342 -13.94 4.45 -4.39
C GLY A 342 -15.20 4.97 -3.70
N ILE A 343 -16.36 4.69 -4.29
CA ILE A 343 -17.67 5.20 -3.84
C ILE A 343 -18.66 4.09 -3.57
N LEU A 344 -19.50 4.32 -2.56
CA LEU A 344 -20.64 3.48 -2.20
C LEU A 344 -21.94 4.29 -2.29
N ASP A 345 -23.07 3.61 -2.38
CA ASP A 345 -24.37 4.24 -2.17
C ASP A 345 -24.52 4.62 -0.69
N ALA A 346 -24.96 5.86 -0.43
CA ALA A 346 -25.29 6.29 0.92
C ALA A 346 -26.50 5.48 1.43
N LYS A 347 -26.45 5.06 2.69
CA LYS A 347 -27.58 4.41 3.34
C LYS A 347 -28.64 5.45 3.73
N ASP A 348 -29.89 5.04 3.77
CA ASP A 348 -30.98 5.90 4.22
C ASP A 348 -30.67 6.49 5.60
N GLY A 349 -30.68 7.84 5.69
CA GLY A 349 -30.39 8.57 6.92
C GLY A 349 -28.92 8.97 7.13
N GLU A 350 -27.98 8.54 6.27
CA GLU A 350 -26.63 9.08 6.26
C GLU A 350 -26.63 10.51 5.67
N PRO A 351 -25.92 11.47 6.29
CA PRO A 351 -25.81 12.81 5.72
C PRO A 351 -25.16 12.72 4.34
N ALA A 352 -25.73 13.39 3.37
CA ALA A 352 -25.32 13.36 1.96
C ALA A 352 -23.89 13.86 1.70
N VAL A 353 -23.21 14.37 2.72
CA VAL A 353 -21.84 14.89 2.67
C VAL A 353 -21.19 14.67 4.03
N SER A 354 -20.42 13.60 4.20
CA SER A 354 -19.37 13.58 5.22
C SER A 354 -18.19 14.36 4.63
N GLN A 355 -17.98 15.59 5.09
CA GLN A 355 -16.70 16.24 4.86
C GLN A 355 -15.70 15.59 5.79
N ASP A 356 -14.79 14.81 5.22
CA ASP A 356 -13.64 14.30 5.94
C ASP A 356 -12.83 15.50 6.47
N LYS A 357 -12.40 15.42 7.73
CA LYS A 357 -11.59 16.50 8.34
C LYS A 357 -10.11 16.40 7.94
N GLY A 358 -9.74 15.39 7.18
CA GLY A 358 -8.40 15.11 6.69
C GLY A 358 -8.43 14.06 5.58
N ALA A 359 -7.26 13.67 5.13
CA ALA A 359 -7.09 12.69 4.06
C ALA A 359 -7.38 11.27 4.57
N VAL A 360 -8.41 10.66 4.07
CA VAL A 360 -8.77 9.26 4.35
C VAL A 360 -7.87 8.30 3.55
N HIS A 361 -7.91 7.01 3.88
CA HIS A 361 -7.13 5.99 3.17
C HIS A 361 -7.33 6.08 1.64
N SER A 362 -6.25 5.99 0.90
CA SER A 362 -6.20 6.11 -0.58
C SER A 362 -6.57 7.50 -1.15
N ALA A 363 -6.72 8.54 -0.30
CA ALA A 363 -7.05 9.87 -0.79
C ALA A 363 -5.92 10.54 -1.59
N ASP A 364 -4.69 10.11 -1.37
CA ASP A 364 -3.48 10.65 -2.00
C ASP A 364 -3.25 10.18 -3.46
N ILE A 365 -3.91 9.09 -3.89
CA ILE A 365 -3.61 8.44 -5.18
C ILE A 365 -3.80 9.38 -6.36
N GLU A 366 -5.00 9.96 -6.52
CA GLU A 366 -5.33 10.82 -7.66
C GLU A 366 -4.45 12.07 -7.68
N TYR A 367 -4.05 12.59 -6.52
CA TYR A 367 -3.15 13.75 -6.43
C TYR A 367 -1.71 13.38 -6.82
N ALA A 368 -1.19 12.27 -6.30
CA ALA A 368 0.16 11.80 -6.60
C ALA A 368 0.32 11.41 -8.08
N MET A 369 -0.69 10.75 -8.65
CA MET A 369 -0.71 10.32 -10.05
C MET A 369 -1.14 11.44 -11.02
N GLY A 370 -1.70 12.57 -10.52
CA GLY A 370 -2.21 13.67 -11.33
C GLY A 370 -3.46 13.29 -12.12
N THR A 371 -4.32 12.46 -11.55
CA THR A 371 -5.48 11.84 -12.23
C THR A 371 -6.83 12.36 -11.74
N LEU A 372 -6.89 13.49 -11.02
CA LEU A 372 -8.13 14.05 -10.48
C LEU A 372 -9.30 14.06 -11.49
N PRO A 373 -9.12 14.48 -12.77
CA PRO A 373 -10.22 14.53 -13.73
C PRO A 373 -10.82 13.16 -14.09
N THR A 374 -10.14 12.05 -13.76
CA THR A 374 -10.65 10.70 -14.01
C THR A 374 -11.73 10.29 -13.02
N ASN A 375 -11.73 10.89 -11.82
CA ASN A 375 -12.72 10.65 -10.78
C ASN A 375 -13.73 11.80 -10.76
N ARG A 376 -14.87 11.62 -11.46
CA ARG A 376 -15.91 12.64 -11.62
C ARG A 376 -16.92 12.67 -10.46
N VAL A 377 -16.71 11.92 -9.43
CA VAL A 377 -17.61 11.86 -8.26
C VAL A 377 -17.40 13.06 -7.35
N TYR A 378 -16.18 13.59 -7.32
CA TYR A 378 -15.80 14.73 -6.49
C TYR A 378 -15.87 16.04 -7.27
N ASP A 379 -16.24 17.11 -6.58
CA ASP A 379 -16.24 18.48 -7.08
C ASP A 379 -14.87 19.12 -6.86
N TRP A 380 -13.90 18.73 -7.70
CA TRP A 380 -12.49 19.15 -7.60
C TRP A 380 -12.36 20.66 -7.70
N GLN A 381 -11.75 21.27 -6.68
CA GLN A 381 -11.54 22.71 -6.54
C GLN A 381 -10.15 23.15 -7.06
N PRO A 382 -9.90 24.44 -7.28
CA PRO A 382 -8.59 24.93 -7.72
C PRO A 382 -7.43 24.49 -6.81
N ASP A 383 -7.63 24.45 -5.49
CA ASP A 383 -6.64 23.99 -4.52
C ASP A 383 -6.28 22.51 -4.71
N ASP A 384 -7.24 21.66 -5.07
CA ASP A 384 -6.98 20.25 -5.37
C ASP A 384 -6.03 20.09 -6.55
N TYR A 385 -6.26 20.83 -7.63
CA TYR A 385 -5.38 20.81 -8.81
C TYR A 385 -3.99 21.35 -8.50
N MET A 386 -3.87 22.40 -7.68
CA MET A 386 -2.58 22.94 -7.24
C MET A 386 -1.81 21.90 -6.40
N ILE A 387 -2.45 21.26 -5.44
CA ILE A 387 -1.86 20.22 -4.61
C ILE A 387 -1.45 19.01 -5.47
N SER A 388 -2.30 18.62 -6.42
CA SER A 388 -2.01 17.53 -7.34
C SER A 388 -0.79 17.83 -8.22
N ASP A 389 -0.64 19.06 -8.71
CA ASP A 389 0.55 19.43 -9.49
C ASP A 389 1.82 19.41 -8.63
N VAL A 390 1.77 19.92 -7.41
CA VAL A 390 2.88 19.84 -6.45
C VAL A 390 3.24 18.40 -6.15
N PHE A 391 2.27 17.57 -5.75
CA PHE A 391 2.54 16.19 -5.33
C PHE A 391 3.03 15.32 -6.49
N SER A 392 2.36 15.39 -7.64
CA SER A 392 2.78 14.65 -8.83
C SER A 392 4.16 15.11 -9.35
N SER A 393 4.56 16.36 -9.08
CA SER A 393 5.90 16.85 -9.41
C SER A 393 6.98 16.25 -8.51
N TYR A 394 6.72 16.12 -7.20
CA TYR A 394 7.62 15.36 -6.32
C TYR A 394 7.80 13.91 -6.76
N TYR A 395 6.68 13.22 -7.11
CA TYR A 395 6.72 11.85 -7.63
C TYR A 395 7.55 11.77 -8.91
N ALA A 396 7.28 12.64 -9.87
CA ALA A 396 8.00 12.67 -11.15
C ALA A 396 9.50 12.94 -10.97
N ASN A 397 9.88 13.87 -10.10
CA ASN A 397 11.29 14.15 -9.81
C ASN A 397 11.96 12.92 -9.17
N PHE A 398 11.30 12.25 -8.21
CA PHE A 398 11.84 11.06 -7.59
C PHE A 398 12.01 9.92 -8.58
N VAL A 399 11.03 9.66 -9.44
CA VAL A 399 11.12 8.64 -10.51
C VAL A 399 12.26 8.96 -11.49
N LYS A 400 12.53 10.24 -11.76
CA LYS A 400 13.61 10.66 -12.67
C LYS A 400 14.99 10.56 -12.04
N THR A 401 15.13 10.77 -10.73
CA THR A 401 16.45 11.04 -10.14
C THR A 401 16.73 10.33 -8.81
N GLY A 402 15.73 9.68 -8.20
CA GLY A 402 15.82 9.19 -6.82
C GLY A 402 15.74 10.30 -5.75
N ASN A 403 15.47 11.54 -6.17
CA ASN A 403 15.34 12.71 -5.29
C ASN A 403 14.06 13.48 -5.67
N PRO A 404 13.09 13.68 -4.73
CA PRO A 404 11.83 14.35 -5.05
C PRO A 404 11.96 15.86 -5.26
N ASN A 405 13.05 16.48 -4.83
CA ASN A 405 13.22 17.92 -4.87
C ASN A 405 13.29 18.46 -6.30
N GLY A 406 12.79 19.68 -6.49
CA GLY A 406 12.80 20.38 -7.78
C GLY A 406 12.50 21.86 -7.65
N LEU A 407 12.67 22.57 -8.76
CA LEU A 407 12.43 24.01 -8.81
C LEU A 407 10.96 24.33 -8.48
N GLY A 408 10.74 25.31 -7.61
CA GLY A 408 9.41 25.77 -7.19
C GLY A 408 8.73 24.89 -6.12
N LEU A 409 9.38 23.81 -5.69
CA LEU A 409 8.89 22.94 -4.61
C LEU A 409 9.55 23.27 -3.27
N VAL A 410 8.83 23.04 -2.17
CA VAL A 410 9.41 23.12 -0.83
C VAL A 410 10.49 22.05 -0.69
N ASN A 411 11.66 22.40 -0.16
CA ASN A 411 12.75 21.46 0.02
C ASN A 411 12.36 20.34 0.97
N TRP A 412 12.40 19.11 0.46
CA TRP A 412 12.08 17.87 1.18
C TRP A 412 13.38 17.19 1.59
N PRO A 413 13.82 17.31 2.86
CA PRO A 413 15.05 16.68 3.30
C PRO A 413 14.85 15.17 3.48
N ALA A 414 15.87 14.41 3.09
CA ALA A 414 15.90 12.97 3.39
C ALA A 414 16.04 12.71 4.91
N VAL A 415 15.57 11.55 5.33
CA VAL A 415 15.64 11.06 6.71
C VAL A 415 17.05 10.53 7.01
N ASN A 416 18.04 11.33 7.17
CA ASN A 416 19.43 10.90 7.28
C ASN A 416 19.85 10.68 8.76
N GLY A 417 19.54 9.52 9.33
CA GLY A 417 20.01 9.14 10.69
C GLY A 417 19.55 10.10 11.82
N LYS A 418 18.59 10.98 11.55
CA LYS A 418 18.08 11.91 12.55
C LYS A 418 17.22 11.22 13.57
N THR A 419 17.40 11.57 14.84
CA THR A 419 16.61 11.02 15.97
C THR A 419 15.11 11.25 15.76
N VAL A 420 14.73 12.43 15.25
CA VAL A 420 13.35 12.74 14.83
C VAL A 420 13.37 13.08 13.33
N PRO A 421 12.88 12.18 12.48
CA PRO A 421 12.95 12.39 11.05
C PRO A 421 12.02 13.50 10.57
N PRO A 422 12.45 14.29 9.57
CA PRO A 422 11.58 15.26 8.88
C PRO A 422 10.52 14.54 8.06
N VAL A 423 9.29 15.06 8.09
CA VAL A 423 8.14 14.57 7.32
C VAL A 423 7.55 15.74 6.55
N LEU A 424 7.45 15.62 5.22
CA LEU A 424 6.78 16.61 4.39
C LEU A 424 5.28 16.50 4.59
N GLN A 425 4.65 17.57 5.06
CA GLN A 425 3.20 17.68 5.12
C GLN A 425 2.71 18.22 3.78
N ILE A 426 1.90 17.44 3.06
CA ILE A 426 1.34 17.82 1.76
C ILE A 426 -0.10 18.25 1.95
N ASP A 427 -0.34 19.53 1.75
CA ASP A 427 -1.64 20.20 1.86
C ASP A 427 -1.58 21.48 1.02
N VAL A 428 -2.61 22.33 1.06
CA VAL A 428 -2.63 23.68 0.43
C VAL A 428 -1.34 24.44 0.76
N HIS A 429 -0.88 24.35 1.99
CA HIS A 429 0.41 24.85 2.41
C HIS A 429 1.33 23.67 2.72
N THR A 430 2.16 23.31 1.75
CA THR A 430 3.15 22.24 1.92
C THR A 430 4.32 22.73 2.77
N PHE A 431 4.72 21.97 3.81
CA PHE A 431 5.85 22.31 4.70
C PHE A 431 6.48 21.07 5.32
N VAL A 432 7.69 21.19 5.84
CA VAL A 432 8.37 20.11 6.56
C VAL A 432 8.12 20.23 8.07
N LYS A 433 7.72 19.13 8.71
CA LYS A 433 7.51 19.02 10.16
C LYS A 433 8.38 17.90 10.73
N THR A 434 8.86 18.07 11.96
CA THR A 434 9.33 16.97 12.81
C THR A 434 8.26 16.70 13.88
N ASP A 435 8.00 15.41 14.20
CA ASP A 435 6.99 15.02 15.18
C ASP A 435 7.62 14.03 16.17
N GLU A 436 8.06 14.58 17.31
CA GLU A 436 8.72 13.80 18.36
C GLU A 436 7.74 12.82 19.03
N ALA A 437 6.50 13.22 19.28
CA ALA A 437 5.50 12.36 19.90
C ALA A 437 5.18 11.15 19.01
N MET A 438 5.01 11.35 17.71
CA MET A 438 4.83 10.27 16.74
C MET A 438 6.05 9.33 16.73
N GLN A 439 7.27 9.86 16.72
CA GLN A 439 8.49 9.04 16.75
C GLN A 439 8.57 8.21 18.04
N GLN A 440 8.23 8.78 19.19
CA GLN A 440 8.20 8.05 20.46
C GLN A 440 7.12 6.95 20.47
N ARG A 441 5.94 7.19 19.90
CA ARG A 441 4.88 6.17 19.76
C ARG A 441 5.39 4.97 18.97
N TYR A 442 6.02 5.21 17.83
CA TYR A 442 6.51 4.15 16.96
C TYR A 442 7.68 3.38 17.56
N LEU A 443 8.62 4.05 18.22
CA LEU A 443 9.72 3.39 18.92
C LEU A 443 9.21 2.52 20.09
N LEU A 444 8.16 2.95 20.80
CA LEU A 444 7.53 2.15 21.83
C LEU A 444 6.84 0.91 21.24
N MET A 445 6.07 1.07 20.15
CA MET A 445 5.45 -0.04 19.43
C MET A 445 6.50 -1.04 18.94
N ASP A 446 7.59 -0.53 18.36
CA ASP A 446 8.69 -1.36 17.87
C ASP A 446 9.29 -2.23 18.98
N LYS A 447 9.55 -1.64 20.14
CA LYS A 447 10.05 -2.36 21.32
C LYS A 447 9.07 -3.43 21.84
N LEU A 448 7.76 -3.25 21.65
CA LEU A 448 6.74 -4.19 22.13
C LEU A 448 6.60 -5.40 21.22
N PHE A 449 6.68 -5.20 19.90
CA PHE A 449 6.35 -6.23 18.90
C PHE A 449 7.57 -6.91 18.31
N TRP A 450 8.72 -6.24 18.31
CA TRP A 450 9.95 -6.74 17.69
C TRP A 450 11.08 -6.78 18.74
N LYS A 451 11.08 -7.87 19.53
CA LYS A 451 12.13 -8.14 20.53
C LYS A 451 13.28 -8.90 19.92
#